data_a7aee6a572c802b12b92f7eb47f57435
#
_entry.id   a7aee6a572c802b12b92f7eb47f57435
#
_cell.length_a   1.000
_cell.length_b   1.000
_cell.length_c   1.000
_cell.angle_alpha   90.00
_cell.angle_beta   90.00
_cell.angle_gamma   90.00
#
_symmetry.space_group_name_H-M   'P 1'
#
loop_
_entity.id
_entity.type
_entity.pdbx_description
1 polymer ?
#
loop_
_entity_poly.entity_id
_entity_poly.type
_entity_poly.pdbx_seq_one_letter_code
_entity_poly.pdbx_strand_id
1 'polypeptide(L)'
;MEEDTEGFIEDDAIVLEDSEDSTVDDAQTANIIPFIMEKYNRAEDYRQQDEDRWLRAYRNYRGIYGPDVQFTEAEKSRVFIKITKTKTLAAYGQIVDVLFAGQKFPLTVDPTELPDGVVEDVSFDPAEPDNIREDGKDKTISPYGFKGDGMEFPKGATAKTLNEMLNPELRDKLEPINNLKEGAGKTPSSFTFSPAMIAAKKMQKKIQDQLEESSASKHLRSTAFEMALFGTGVMKGPFAVDKEYPNWDDETGEYSPVFKTIPQVSHVSVWNFYPDPDANNMDEAQYVIERHKLSRSQMRALKKRPYFRSTVIDEAIQLGENYNKEYWEDDLSDYAPEHGVERFEVLEYWGTVDVDMLMDQGVDIPTEMQDIDELQANVWICNGKLLRMVLNPFKPARIPYMAVPYELNPYSFFGVGIAENMDDTQ
;
A
#
# COMPACT_ATOMS: atom_id res chain seq x y z
N MET A 1 20.65 45.70 -1.51
CA MET A 1 19.77 45.04 -0.55
C MET A 1 19.05 43.97 -1.36
N GLU A 2 19.71 42.87 -1.53
CA GLU A 2 19.24 41.68 -2.26
C GLU A 2 19.04 40.61 -1.20
N GLU A 3 17.79 40.19 -1.08
CA GLU A 3 17.41 39.09 -0.20
C GLU A 3 17.60 37.78 -0.99
N ASP A 4 18.58 36.99 -0.58
CA ASP A 4 18.78 35.62 -1.03
C ASP A 4 17.65 34.74 -0.44
N THR A 5 16.65 34.47 -1.25
CA THR A 5 15.69 33.40 -0.99
C THR A 5 16.28 32.11 -1.51
N GLU A 6 16.77 31.24 -0.60
CA GLU A 6 17.13 29.86 -0.89
C GLU A 6 15.91 29.12 -1.43
N GLY A 7 16.06 28.63 -2.68
CA GLY A 7 15.05 27.89 -3.39
C GLY A 7 14.73 26.56 -2.73
N PHE A 8 13.51 26.43 -2.31
CA PHE A 8 12.83 25.13 -2.23
C PHE A 8 12.75 24.60 -3.66
N ILE A 9 13.22 23.40 -3.88
CA ILE A 9 12.91 22.63 -5.08
C ILE A 9 11.41 22.36 -5.00
N GLU A 10 10.63 23.18 -5.68
CA GLU A 10 9.27 22.85 -6.04
C GLU A 10 9.39 21.66 -6.99
N ASP A 11 8.92 20.48 -6.53
CA ASP A 11 8.57 19.40 -7.43
C ASP A 11 7.59 19.98 -8.44
N ASP A 12 8.08 20.14 -9.67
CA ASP A 12 7.25 20.45 -10.83
C ASP A 12 6.21 19.33 -10.97
N ALA A 13 5.10 19.47 -10.25
CA ALA A 13 3.86 18.87 -10.66
C ALA A 13 3.56 19.53 -12.01
N ILE A 14 3.86 18.79 -13.10
CA ILE A 14 3.47 19.18 -14.44
C ILE A 14 1.95 19.31 -14.41
N VAL A 15 1.50 20.54 -14.22
CA VAL A 15 0.12 20.95 -14.51
C VAL A 15 0.03 20.89 -16.04
N LEU A 16 -0.33 19.73 -16.55
CA LEU A 16 -0.71 19.63 -17.95
C LEU A 16 -2.00 20.41 -18.08
N GLU A 17 -1.92 21.52 -18.81
CA GLU A 17 -3.09 22.23 -19.33
C GLU A 17 -4.06 21.20 -19.91
N ASP A 18 -5.36 21.38 -19.68
CA ASP A 18 -6.45 20.64 -20.26
C ASP A 18 -6.18 20.47 -21.76
N SER A 19 -5.60 19.34 -22.15
CA SER A 19 -5.50 18.98 -23.55
C SER A 19 -6.95 18.82 -24.03
N GLU A 20 -7.32 19.71 -24.94
CA GLU A 20 -8.57 19.65 -25.68
C GLU A 20 -8.90 18.20 -26.00
N ASP A 21 -10.10 17.78 -25.57
CA ASP A 21 -10.70 16.48 -25.73
C ASP A 21 -10.51 15.97 -27.17
N SER A 22 -9.35 15.36 -27.45
CA SER A 22 -9.12 14.75 -28.72
C SER A 22 -10.05 13.56 -28.81
N THR A 23 -11.02 13.63 -29.67
CA THR A 23 -11.86 12.51 -30.10
C THR A 23 -10.91 11.42 -30.62
N VAL A 24 -10.45 10.56 -29.72
CA VAL A 24 -9.65 9.40 -30.06
C VAL A 24 -10.54 8.51 -30.91
N ASP A 25 -10.12 8.26 -32.15
CA ASP A 25 -10.87 7.51 -33.14
C ASP A 25 -11.21 6.13 -32.57
N ASP A 26 -12.49 5.74 -32.59
CA ASP A 26 -12.95 4.42 -32.11
C ASP A 26 -12.19 3.25 -32.77
N ALA A 27 -11.57 3.49 -33.92
CA ALA A 27 -10.72 2.54 -34.63
C ALA A 27 -9.37 2.28 -33.91
N GLN A 28 -8.82 3.27 -33.19
CA GLN A 28 -7.53 3.15 -32.49
C GLN A 28 -7.67 2.44 -31.15
N THR A 29 -8.84 2.55 -30.50
CA THR A 29 -9.15 1.78 -29.27
C THR A 29 -9.40 0.29 -29.56
N ALA A 30 -9.63 -0.08 -30.82
CA ALA A 30 -9.98 -1.44 -31.21
C ALA A 30 -8.92 -2.51 -30.89
N ASN A 31 -7.66 -2.14 -30.69
CA ASN A 31 -6.59 -3.10 -30.44
C ASN A 31 -6.33 -3.36 -28.94
N ILE A 32 -6.40 -2.34 -28.10
CA ILE A 32 -6.04 -2.49 -26.67
C ILE A 32 -7.12 -3.19 -25.84
N ILE A 33 -8.40 -2.96 -26.14
CA ILE A 33 -9.49 -3.56 -25.39
C ILE A 33 -9.55 -5.06 -25.61
N PRO A 34 -9.53 -5.60 -26.86
CA PRO A 34 -9.45 -7.04 -27.08
C PRO A 34 -8.22 -7.68 -26.45
N PHE A 35 -7.07 -7.01 -26.51
CA PHE A 35 -5.82 -7.49 -25.88
C PHE A 35 -5.99 -7.69 -24.37
N ILE A 36 -6.55 -6.72 -23.66
CA ILE A 36 -6.77 -6.84 -22.22
C ILE A 36 -7.85 -7.87 -21.91
N MET A 37 -8.93 -7.92 -22.69
CA MET A 37 -10.01 -8.89 -22.50
C MET A 37 -9.53 -10.32 -22.72
N GLU A 38 -8.65 -10.57 -23.70
CA GLU A 38 -8.03 -11.89 -23.90
C GLU A 38 -7.21 -12.31 -22.68
N LYS A 39 -6.36 -11.40 -22.16
CA LYS A 39 -5.58 -11.66 -20.95
C LYS A 39 -6.48 -11.89 -19.72
N TYR A 40 -7.57 -11.15 -19.60
CA TYR A 40 -8.54 -11.32 -18.53
C TYR A 40 -9.22 -12.69 -18.59
N ASN A 41 -9.77 -13.06 -19.75
CA ASN A 41 -10.44 -14.36 -19.93
C ASN A 41 -9.46 -15.53 -19.67
N ARG A 42 -8.20 -15.40 -20.13
CA ARG A 42 -7.18 -16.41 -19.85
C ARG A 42 -6.88 -16.54 -18.36
N ALA A 43 -6.79 -15.44 -17.63
CA ALA A 43 -6.57 -15.42 -16.19
C ALA A 43 -7.80 -15.95 -15.42
N GLU A 44 -9.00 -15.69 -15.90
CA GLU A 44 -10.26 -16.18 -15.35
C GLU A 44 -10.36 -17.70 -15.50
N ASP A 45 -10.12 -18.25 -16.70
CA ASP A 45 -10.13 -19.69 -16.96
C ASP A 45 -9.11 -20.44 -16.09
N TYR A 46 -7.89 -19.89 -15.96
CA TYR A 46 -6.85 -20.47 -15.13
C TYR A 46 -7.26 -20.53 -13.66
N ARG A 47 -7.90 -19.46 -13.17
CA ARG A 47 -8.25 -19.30 -11.75
C ARG A 47 -9.47 -20.13 -11.32
N GLN A 48 -10.26 -20.66 -12.23
CA GLN A 48 -11.50 -21.39 -11.91
C GLN A 48 -11.27 -22.55 -10.92
N GLN A 49 -10.17 -23.27 -11.03
CA GLN A 49 -9.83 -24.33 -10.09
C GLN A 49 -9.56 -23.81 -8.68
N ASP A 50 -8.91 -22.64 -8.57
CA ASP A 50 -8.64 -22.00 -7.30
C ASP A 50 -9.92 -21.43 -6.68
N GLU A 51 -10.84 -20.90 -7.49
CA GLU A 51 -12.15 -20.44 -7.03
C GLU A 51 -12.96 -21.55 -6.36
N ASP A 52 -12.96 -22.75 -6.94
CA ASP A 52 -13.65 -23.89 -6.35
C ASP A 52 -13.02 -24.31 -5.00
N ARG A 53 -11.67 -24.26 -4.89
CA ARG A 53 -10.96 -24.50 -3.63
C ARG A 53 -11.33 -23.46 -2.57
N TRP A 54 -11.33 -22.18 -2.93
CA TRP A 54 -11.68 -21.09 -2.02
C TRP A 54 -13.13 -21.15 -1.59
N LEU A 55 -14.03 -21.50 -2.51
CA LEU A 55 -15.46 -21.63 -2.20
C LEU A 55 -15.70 -22.78 -1.20
N ARG A 56 -15.02 -23.91 -1.38
CA ARG A 56 -15.05 -25.03 -0.43
C ARG A 56 -14.46 -24.60 0.93
N ALA A 57 -13.32 -23.91 0.94
CA ALA A 57 -12.71 -23.37 2.14
C ALA A 57 -13.65 -22.42 2.90
N TYR A 58 -14.36 -21.55 2.18
CA TYR A 58 -15.32 -20.63 2.77
C TYR A 58 -16.54 -21.36 3.35
N ARG A 59 -17.10 -22.32 2.63
CA ARG A 59 -18.22 -23.14 3.12
C ARG A 59 -17.83 -23.88 4.40
N ASN A 60 -16.65 -24.49 4.44
CA ASN A 60 -16.11 -25.15 5.64
C ASN A 60 -15.94 -24.17 6.80
N TYR A 61 -15.43 -22.97 6.53
CA TYR A 61 -15.31 -21.92 7.54
C TYR A 61 -16.68 -21.47 8.07
N ARG A 62 -17.68 -21.30 7.20
CA ARG A 62 -19.04 -20.91 7.57
C ARG A 62 -19.81 -22.05 8.24
N GLY A 63 -19.45 -23.29 7.97
CA GLY A 63 -20.16 -24.49 8.40
C GLY A 63 -21.41 -24.73 7.56
N ILE A 64 -21.26 -24.59 6.26
CA ILE A 64 -22.28 -24.83 5.25
C ILE A 64 -21.85 -26.07 4.47
N TYR A 65 -22.73 -27.05 4.35
CA TYR A 65 -22.48 -28.21 3.52
C TYR A 65 -22.47 -27.82 2.04
N GLY A 66 -21.53 -28.37 1.30
CA GLY A 66 -21.45 -28.19 -0.14
C GLY A 66 -22.62 -28.89 -0.87
N PRO A 67 -22.88 -28.52 -2.14
CA PRO A 67 -23.94 -29.10 -2.95
C PRO A 67 -23.71 -30.58 -3.27
N ASP A 68 -22.49 -31.07 -3.10
CA ASP A 68 -22.05 -32.45 -3.26
C ASP A 68 -22.46 -33.36 -2.09
N VAL A 69 -22.78 -32.77 -0.93
CA VAL A 69 -23.19 -33.53 0.25
C VAL A 69 -24.70 -33.84 0.21
N GLN A 70 -25.04 -35.12 -0.01
CA GLN A 70 -26.42 -35.56 -0.01
C GLN A 70 -26.75 -36.28 1.31
N PHE A 71 -27.73 -35.76 2.02
CA PHE A 71 -28.25 -36.41 3.24
C PHE A 71 -29.33 -37.44 2.92
N THR A 72 -29.20 -38.60 3.50
CA THR A 72 -30.25 -39.63 3.40
C THR A 72 -31.37 -39.32 4.42
N GLU A 73 -32.59 -39.82 4.13
CA GLU A 73 -33.74 -39.64 5.05
C GLU A 73 -33.51 -40.29 6.43
N ALA A 74 -32.59 -41.25 6.51
CA ALA A 74 -32.23 -41.94 7.75
C ALA A 74 -31.34 -41.11 8.68
N GLU A 75 -30.70 -40.07 8.16
CA GLU A 75 -29.81 -39.20 8.93
C GLU A 75 -30.60 -38.19 9.78
N LYS A 76 -30.60 -38.40 11.09
CA LYS A 76 -31.36 -37.60 12.05
C LYS A 76 -30.62 -36.33 12.51
N SER A 77 -29.32 -36.24 12.31
CA SER A 77 -28.49 -35.11 12.75
C SER A 77 -27.69 -34.54 11.60
N ARG A 78 -27.79 -33.24 11.41
CA ARG A 78 -27.05 -32.45 10.40
C ARG A 78 -26.22 -31.39 11.08
N VAL A 79 -25.44 -31.80 12.09
CA VAL A 79 -24.58 -30.88 12.85
C VAL A 79 -23.25 -30.73 12.17
N PHE A 80 -22.91 -29.53 11.73
CA PHE A 80 -21.59 -29.18 11.18
C PHE A 80 -20.67 -28.70 12.31
N ILE A 81 -19.57 -29.39 12.54
CA ILE A 81 -18.57 -29.00 13.54
C ILE A 81 -17.58 -28.05 12.92
N LYS A 82 -17.62 -26.75 13.25
CA LYS A 82 -16.82 -25.69 12.64
C LYS A 82 -15.35 -25.71 13.13
N ILE A 83 -14.63 -26.81 12.90
CA ILE A 83 -13.21 -26.96 13.26
C ILE A 83 -12.36 -25.98 12.46
N THR A 84 -12.59 -25.90 11.13
CA THR A 84 -11.91 -25.00 10.22
C THR A 84 -11.99 -23.55 10.69
N LYS A 85 -13.19 -23.10 11.10
CA LYS A 85 -13.35 -21.74 11.63
C LYS A 85 -12.44 -21.48 12.84
N THR A 86 -12.41 -22.42 13.79
CA THR A 86 -11.60 -22.27 15.00
C THR A 86 -10.11 -22.21 14.69
N LYS A 87 -9.64 -23.06 13.77
CA LYS A 87 -8.23 -23.10 13.37
C LYS A 87 -7.82 -21.89 12.56
N THR A 88 -8.64 -21.47 11.60
CA THR A 88 -8.40 -20.26 10.79
C THR A 88 -8.34 -19.02 11.68
N LEU A 89 -9.27 -18.87 12.63
CA LEU A 89 -9.24 -17.73 13.57
C LEU A 89 -8.04 -17.77 14.52
N ALA A 90 -7.61 -18.97 14.94
CA ALA A 90 -6.40 -19.11 15.77
C ALA A 90 -5.14 -18.67 15.02
N ALA A 91 -4.96 -19.13 13.78
CA ALA A 91 -3.82 -18.70 12.96
C ALA A 91 -3.87 -17.22 12.59
N TYR A 92 -5.04 -16.72 12.20
CA TYR A 92 -5.24 -15.29 11.99
C TYR A 92 -4.86 -14.49 13.24
N GLY A 93 -5.30 -14.93 14.42
CA GLY A 93 -4.94 -14.30 15.70
C GLY A 93 -3.43 -14.28 15.94
N GLN A 94 -2.72 -15.37 15.65
CA GLN A 94 -1.26 -15.44 15.76
C GLN A 94 -0.55 -14.47 14.79
N ILE A 95 -1.00 -14.40 13.54
CA ILE A 95 -0.44 -13.47 12.55
C ILE A 95 -0.64 -12.03 13.00
N VAL A 96 -1.85 -11.69 13.44
CA VAL A 96 -2.18 -10.34 13.93
C VAL A 96 -1.39 -9.99 15.18
N ASP A 97 -1.19 -10.96 16.10
CA ASP A 97 -0.39 -10.76 17.30
C ASP A 97 1.08 -10.47 16.95
N VAL A 98 1.68 -11.23 16.05
CA VAL A 98 3.04 -10.98 15.57
C VAL A 98 3.18 -9.61 14.92
N LEU A 99 2.20 -9.20 14.09
CA LEU A 99 2.25 -7.94 13.36
C LEU A 99 1.98 -6.71 14.24
N PHE A 100 1.17 -6.84 15.29
CA PHE A 100 0.65 -5.67 16.03
C PHE A 100 0.83 -5.73 17.55
N ALA A 101 1.47 -6.77 18.14
CA ALA A 101 1.67 -6.90 19.59
C ALA A 101 2.42 -5.72 20.20
N GLY A 102 3.32 -5.09 19.46
CA GLY A 102 4.11 -3.94 19.90
C GLY A 102 3.42 -2.58 19.83
N GLN A 103 2.13 -2.50 19.51
CA GLN A 103 1.40 -1.25 19.20
C GLN A 103 2.00 -0.41 18.06
N LYS A 104 3.12 -0.81 17.50
CA LYS A 104 3.79 -0.20 16.34
C LYS A 104 4.03 -1.27 15.30
N PHE A 105 4.04 -0.86 14.04
CA PHE A 105 4.43 -1.79 12.98
C PHE A 105 5.84 -2.33 13.23
N PRO A 106 6.09 -3.64 13.06
CA PRO A 106 7.40 -4.27 13.21
C PRO A 106 8.32 -3.88 12.03
N LEU A 107 8.59 -2.59 11.92
CA LEU A 107 9.41 -2.01 10.88
C LEU A 107 10.65 -1.39 11.51
N THR A 108 11.82 -1.78 11.01
CA THR A 108 13.10 -1.16 11.33
C THR A 108 13.76 -0.67 10.05
N VAL A 109 14.46 0.44 10.13
CA VAL A 109 15.27 0.98 9.04
C VAL A 109 16.71 0.98 9.51
N ASP A 110 17.53 0.16 8.87
CA ASP A 110 18.96 0.10 9.15
C ASP A 110 19.69 1.16 8.32
N PRO A 111 20.73 1.80 8.89
CA PRO A 111 21.54 2.74 8.16
C PRO A 111 22.33 2.05 7.05
N THR A 112 22.34 2.62 5.86
CA THR A 112 23.23 2.20 4.78
C THR A 112 24.62 2.81 4.99
N GLU A 113 25.65 2.11 4.53
CA GLU A 113 27.01 2.65 4.51
C GLU A 113 27.07 3.91 3.66
N LEU A 114 27.73 4.95 4.18
CA LEU A 114 27.92 6.19 3.45
C LEU A 114 29.01 6.00 2.39
N PRO A 115 28.90 6.67 1.23
CA PRO A 115 29.96 6.66 0.22
C PRO A 115 31.27 7.18 0.78
N ASP A 116 32.39 6.66 0.29
CA ASP A 116 33.74 7.08 0.66
C ASP A 116 33.89 8.61 0.54
N GLY A 117 34.34 9.26 1.61
CA GLY A 117 34.56 10.70 1.67
C GLY A 117 33.46 11.51 2.40
N VAL A 118 32.38 10.87 2.83
CA VAL A 118 31.41 11.46 3.75
C VAL A 118 31.86 11.20 5.19
N VAL A 119 32.03 12.25 5.98
CA VAL A 119 32.44 12.13 7.38
C VAL A 119 31.35 11.40 8.17
N GLU A 120 31.64 10.18 8.61
CA GLU A 120 30.69 9.33 9.36
C GLU A 120 30.45 9.82 10.79
N ASP A 121 31.41 10.50 11.38
CA ASP A 121 31.41 10.79 12.80
C ASP A 121 31.25 12.27 13.10
N VAL A 122 30.09 12.65 13.61
CA VAL A 122 29.95 13.86 14.40
C VAL A 122 30.23 13.47 15.86
N SER A 123 31.50 13.57 16.27
CA SER A 123 31.86 13.37 17.68
C SER A 123 31.34 14.59 18.48
N PHE A 124 30.40 14.34 19.37
CA PHE A 124 30.00 15.31 20.39
C PHE A 124 30.84 15.03 21.63
N ASP A 125 31.79 15.93 21.93
CA ASP A 125 32.51 15.91 23.20
C ASP A 125 31.81 16.85 24.20
N PRO A 126 31.15 16.30 25.25
CA PRO A 126 30.49 17.13 26.24
C PRO A 126 31.47 17.92 27.14
N ALA A 127 32.76 17.70 27.01
CA ALA A 127 33.79 18.37 27.78
C ALA A 127 34.37 19.60 27.07
N GLU A 128 34.11 19.81 25.78
CA GLU A 128 34.54 21.03 25.07
C GLU A 128 33.32 21.94 24.80
N PRO A 129 33.13 22.99 25.64
CA PRO A 129 32.03 23.95 25.44
C PRO A 129 32.27 24.94 24.30
N ASP A 130 33.40 24.87 23.61
CA ASP A 130 33.90 25.99 22.76
C ASP A 130 33.80 25.73 21.24
N ASN A 131 32.94 24.83 20.76
CA ASN A 131 32.64 24.76 19.33
C ASN A 131 31.59 25.82 18.88
N ILE A 132 31.62 26.99 19.52
CA ILE A 132 30.98 28.21 19.00
C ILE A 132 31.99 28.85 18.05
N ARG A 133 31.82 28.63 16.74
CA ARG A 133 32.55 29.42 15.75
C ARG A 133 32.17 30.89 15.90
N GLU A 134 33.20 31.75 15.94
CA GLU A 134 33.10 33.22 16.11
C GLU A 134 32.29 33.98 15.01
N ASP A 135 31.66 33.26 14.08
CA ASP A 135 30.96 33.87 12.94
C ASP A 135 29.50 34.25 13.21
N GLY A 136 29.07 34.29 14.48
CA GLY A 136 27.79 34.94 14.87
C GLY A 136 26.49 34.37 14.23
N LYS A 137 26.55 33.23 13.60
CA LYS A 137 25.35 32.50 13.13
C LYS A 137 25.14 31.27 13.99
N ASP A 138 24.21 31.39 14.92
CA ASP A 138 23.76 30.30 15.79
C ASP A 138 23.26 29.13 14.99
N LYS A 139 24.15 28.15 14.75
CA LYS A 139 23.74 26.80 14.41
C LYS A 139 23.89 25.93 15.66
N THR A 140 23.01 26.11 16.62
CA THR A 140 22.83 25.16 17.71
C THR A 140 22.22 23.89 17.13
N ILE A 141 23.07 22.94 16.79
CA ILE A 141 22.63 21.57 16.50
C ILE A 141 22.32 20.94 17.86
N SER A 142 21.04 20.90 18.22
CA SER A 142 20.61 20.06 19.35
C SER A 142 21.03 18.62 19.06
N PRO A 143 21.63 17.89 20.02
CA PRO A 143 22.01 16.49 19.84
C PRO A 143 20.83 15.59 19.48
N TYR A 144 19.61 16.07 19.55
CA TYR A 144 18.39 15.37 19.20
C TYR A 144 17.73 15.84 17.91
N GLY A 145 18.38 16.73 17.11
CA GLY A 145 17.86 17.18 15.82
C GLY A 145 16.58 18.02 15.87
N PHE A 146 16.20 18.54 17.03
CA PHE A 146 15.09 19.45 17.17
C PHE A 146 15.55 20.89 16.84
N LYS A 147 15.18 21.38 15.67
CA LYS A 147 15.11 22.80 15.40
C LYS A 147 13.78 23.29 15.99
N GLY A 148 13.76 23.62 17.28
CA GLY A 148 12.64 24.33 17.89
C GLY A 148 13.03 25.80 17.96
N ASP A 149 12.34 26.66 17.23
CA ASP A 149 12.41 28.10 17.48
C ASP A 149 12.03 28.36 18.94
N GLY A 150 12.97 28.87 19.73
CA GLY A 150 12.66 29.47 21.02
C GLY A 150 13.13 28.75 22.30
N MET A 151 13.92 27.68 22.26
CA MET A 151 14.58 27.19 23.49
C MET A 151 16.00 27.74 23.58
N GLU A 152 16.17 28.87 24.28
CA GLU A 152 17.47 29.31 24.77
C GLU A 152 17.88 28.40 25.95
N PHE A 153 18.96 27.64 25.76
CA PHE A 153 19.58 26.92 26.87
C PHE A 153 20.34 27.91 27.76
N PRO A 154 20.13 27.88 29.09
CA PRO A 154 20.85 28.73 29.99
C PRO A 154 22.36 28.45 29.91
N LYS A 155 23.16 29.48 29.69
CA LYS A 155 24.62 29.42 29.72
C LYS A 155 25.06 28.83 31.06
N GLY A 156 25.70 27.65 31.03
CA GLY A 156 26.17 26.95 32.22
C GLY A 156 25.37 25.68 32.59
N ALA A 157 24.56 25.15 31.69
CA ALA A 157 23.83 23.88 31.92
C ALA A 157 24.84 22.73 32.09
N THR A 158 24.93 22.21 33.31
CA THR A 158 25.69 21.00 33.61
C THR A 158 24.94 19.74 33.23
N ALA A 159 25.62 18.60 33.05
CA ALA A 159 25.00 17.32 32.72
C ALA A 159 23.84 16.92 33.67
N LYS A 160 23.75 17.50 34.86
CA LYS A 160 22.66 17.36 35.79
C LYS A 160 21.37 18.05 35.36
N THR A 161 21.49 19.26 34.84
CA THR A 161 20.35 20.06 34.33
C THR A 161 19.77 19.46 33.04
N LEU A 162 20.61 18.87 32.19
CA LEU A 162 20.17 18.14 31.00
C LEU A 162 19.42 16.86 31.36
N ASN A 163 19.81 16.16 32.41
CA ASN A 163 19.15 14.93 32.86
C ASN A 163 17.78 15.17 33.51
N GLU A 164 17.56 16.39 34.05
CA GLU A 164 16.26 16.80 34.61
C GLU A 164 15.26 17.23 33.53
N MET A 165 15.74 17.63 32.33
CA MET A 165 14.93 18.03 31.18
C MET A 165 14.57 16.88 30.25
N LEU A 166 15.14 15.69 30.44
CA LEU A 166 14.86 14.51 29.63
C LEU A 166 13.56 13.85 30.03
N ASN A 167 12.79 13.43 29.00
CA ASN A 167 11.57 12.68 29.17
C ASN A 167 11.78 11.44 30.07
N PRO A 168 10.88 11.11 31.00
CA PRO A 168 11.01 9.99 31.95
C PRO A 168 11.38 8.65 31.32
N GLU A 169 10.86 8.36 30.12
CA GLU A 169 11.16 7.10 29.40
C GLU A 169 12.60 6.97 28.91
N LEU A 170 13.29 8.10 28.70
CA LEU A 170 14.72 8.12 28.36
C LEU A 170 15.59 8.04 29.60
N ARG A 171 15.08 8.48 30.74
CA ARG A 171 15.77 8.45 32.03
C ARG A 171 16.02 7.02 32.52
N ASP A 172 15.00 6.17 32.44
CA ASP A 172 15.10 4.76 32.85
C ASP A 172 16.06 3.92 31.98
N LYS A 173 16.28 4.34 30.73
CA LYS A 173 17.28 3.71 29.84
C LYS A 173 18.71 4.18 30.09
N LEU A 174 18.90 5.33 30.73
CA LEU A 174 20.21 5.92 31.02
C LEU A 174 20.72 5.61 32.44
N GLU A 175 19.83 5.23 33.36
CA GLU A 175 20.24 4.87 34.74
C GLU A 175 21.19 3.69 34.84
N PRO A 176 21.12 2.62 34.02
CA PRO A 176 22.10 1.53 34.06
C PRO A 176 23.53 1.96 33.72
N ILE A 177 23.67 3.05 32.95
CA ILE A 177 24.99 3.55 32.51
C ILE A 177 25.66 4.39 33.60
N ASN A 178 24.91 5.02 34.47
CA ASN A 178 25.45 5.84 35.58
C ASN A 178 26.02 4.99 36.73
N ASN A 179 25.54 3.76 36.92
CA ASN A 179 26.01 2.85 37.96
C ASN A 179 27.37 2.16 37.61
N LEU A 180 27.88 2.34 36.38
CA LEU A 180 29.21 1.85 35.97
C LEU A 180 30.37 2.80 36.33
N LYS A 181 30.12 3.93 37.02
CA LYS A 181 31.08 5.03 37.20
C LYS A 181 31.99 4.94 38.40
N GLU A 182 31.89 3.95 39.28
CA GLU A 182 32.75 3.95 40.49
C GLU A 182 34.00 3.07 40.43
N GLY A 183 34.37 2.49 39.29
CA GLY A 183 35.44 1.50 39.22
C GLY A 183 36.58 1.72 38.24
N ALA A 184 36.60 2.66 37.35
CA ALA A 184 37.73 2.84 36.43
C ALA A 184 37.78 4.27 35.87
N GLY A 185 38.92 4.93 36.12
CA GLY A 185 39.21 6.29 35.63
C GLY A 185 39.39 6.35 34.10
N LYS A 186 38.34 6.03 33.35
CA LYS A 186 38.21 6.33 31.93
C LYS A 186 37.06 7.27 31.76
N THR A 187 37.32 8.47 31.29
CA THR A 187 36.33 9.41 30.74
C THR A 187 35.31 8.65 29.86
N PRO A 188 33.98 8.92 30.00
CA PRO A 188 33.00 8.28 29.17
C PRO A 188 33.34 8.58 27.71
N SER A 189 33.50 7.51 26.94
CA SER A 189 33.69 7.60 25.50
C SER A 189 32.60 8.47 24.88
N SER A 190 33.01 9.44 24.06
CA SER A 190 32.13 10.24 23.21
C SER A 190 31.09 9.34 22.54
N PHE A 191 29.82 9.68 22.68
CA PHE A 191 28.77 8.99 21.95
C PHE A 191 28.87 9.44 20.49
N THR A 192 29.39 8.57 19.65
CA THR A 192 29.47 8.80 18.21
C THR A 192 28.11 8.46 17.58
N PHE A 193 27.39 9.46 17.15
CA PHE A 193 26.15 9.27 16.38
C PHE A 193 26.49 9.36 14.89
N SER A 194 26.42 8.22 14.19
CA SER A 194 26.51 8.21 12.73
C SER A 194 25.34 9.00 12.14
N PRO A 195 25.58 9.97 11.25
CA PRO A 195 24.51 10.70 10.55
C PRO A 195 23.55 9.76 9.83
N ALA A 196 24.04 8.64 9.28
CA ALA A 196 23.23 7.60 8.65
C ALA A 196 22.24 6.96 9.64
N MET A 197 22.64 6.70 10.89
CA MET A 197 21.76 6.17 11.92
C MET A 197 20.65 7.15 12.29
N ILE A 198 20.95 8.44 12.36
CA ILE A 198 19.96 9.50 12.64
C ILE A 198 18.97 9.59 11.49
N ALA A 199 19.44 9.55 10.25
CA ALA A 199 18.60 9.56 9.06
C ALA A 199 17.68 8.33 9.01
N ALA A 200 18.21 7.13 9.26
CA ALA A 200 17.45 5.89 9.32
C ALA A 200 16.34 5.93 10.37
N LYS A 201 16.62 6.44 11.58
CA LYS A 201 15.60 6.61 12.63
C LYS A 201 14.52 7.62 12.26
N LYS A 202 14.89 8.73 11.62
CA LYS A 202 13.92 9.72 11.13
C LYS A 202 13.04 9.12 10.03
N MET A 203 13.62 8.36 9.11
CA MET A 203 12.91 7.65 8.06
C MET A 203 11.95 6.61 8.65
N GLN A 204 12.41 5.79 9.58
CA GLN A 204 11.59 4.82 10.29
C GLN A 204 10.36 5.48 10.94
N LYS A 205 10.58 6.58 11.67
CA LYS A 205 9.48 7.31 12.29
C LYS A 205 8.49 7.84 11.26
N LYS A 206 8.99 8.45 10.18
CA LYS A 206 8.13 8.99 9.11
C LYS A 206 7.29 7.88 8.46
N ILE A 207 7.88 6.71 8.18
CA ILE A 207 7.16 5.58 7.59
C ILE A 207 6.09 5.07 8.57
N GLN A 208 6.40 4.95 9.87
CA GLN A 208 5.43 4.54 10.89
C GLN A 208 4.25 5.52 10.96
N ASP A 209 4.53 6.82 11.02
CA ASP A 209 3.49 7.86 11.04
C ASP A 209 2.59 7.77 9.78
N GLN A 210 3.18 7.55 8.60
CA GLN A 210 2.43 7.39 7.34
C GLN A 210 1.56 6.12 7.33
N LEU A 211 2.05 5.00 7.85
CA LEU A 211 1.30 3.75 7.95
C LEU A 211 0.10 3.88 8.92
N GLU A 212 0.28 4.61 10.03
CA GLU A 212 -0.81 4.91 10.96
C GLU A 212 -1.85 5.84 10.31
N GLU A 213 -1.41 6.92 9.66
CA GLU A 213 -2.27 7.90 9.00
C GLU A 213 -3.09 7.28 7.85
N SER A 214 -2.50 6.36 7.11
CA SER A 214 -3.18 5.61 6.04
C SER A 214 -4.07 4.46 6.54
N SER A 215 -4.13 4.22 7.86
CA SER A 215 -4.87 3.08 8.44
C SER A 215 -4.42 1.72 7.86
N ALA A 216 -3.14 1.57 7.56
CA ALA A 216 -2.57 0.36 6.96
C ALA A 216 -2.86 -0.90 7.79
N SER A 217 -2.98 -0.77 9.13
CA SER A 217 -3.34 -1.88 10.03
C SER A 217 -4.68 -2.54 9.69
N LYS A 218 -5.66 -1.78 9.20
CA LYS A 218 -6.96 -2.31 8.77
C LYS A 218 -6.80 -3.20 7.55
N HIS A 219 -6.06 -2.71 6.54
CA HIS A 219 -5.83 -3.44 5.29
C HIS A 219 -4.97 -4.69 5.51
N LEU A 220 -3.92 -4.59 6.34
CA LEU A 220 -3.10 -5.75 6.72
C LEU A 220 -3.89 -6.83 7.46
N ARG A 221 -4.84 -6.46 8.32
CA ARG A 221 -5.71 -7.43 8.99
C ARG A 221 -6.62 -8.17 8.00
N SER A 222 -7.18 -7.46 7.01
CA SER A 222 -7.99 -8.10 5.97
C SER A 222 -7.15 -9.04 5.12
N THR A 223 -5.94 -8.62 4.72
CA THR A 223 -5.00 -9.46 3.99
C THR A 223 -4.59 -10.70 4.77
N ALA A 224 -4.28 -10.56 6.06
CA ALA A 224 -3.93 -11.68 6.93
C ALA A 224 -5.09 -12.68 7.10
N PHE A 225 -6.31 -12.18 7.13
CA PHE A 225 -7.49 -13.05 7.19
C PHE A 225 -7.68 -13.86 5.91
N GLU A 226 -7.63 -13.22 4.73
CA GLU A 226 -7.72 -13.93 3.46
C GLU A 226 -6.55 -14.89 3.26
N MET A 227 -5.34 -14.49 3.64
CA MET A 227 -4.17 -15.35 3.60
C MET A 227 -4.36 -16.63 4.44
N ALA A 228 -4.90 -16.52 5.65
CA ALA A 228 -5.16 -17.68 6.50
C ALA A 228 -6.30 -18.58 5.97
N LEU A 229 -7.33 -17.99 5.37
CA LEU A 229 -8.51 -18.72 4.92
C LEU A 229 -8.33 -19.30 3.52
N PHE A 230 -7.94 -18.48 2.55
CA PHE A 230 -7.84 -18.83 1.14
C PHE A 230 -6.43 -19.20 0.68
N GLY A 231 -5.43 -19.02 1.55
CA GLY A 231 -4.04 -19.36 1.25
C GLY A 231 -3.22 -18.22 0.66
N THR A 232 -3.83 -17.13 0.20
CA THR A 232 -3.11 -15.98 -0.35
C THR A 232 -3.76 -14.69 0.09
N GLY A 233 -2.94 -13.76 0.54
CA GLY A 233 -3.36 -12.40 0.84
C GLY A 233 -2.74 -11.41 -0.14
N VAL A 234 -3.55 -10.53 -0.73
CA VAL A 234 -3.09 -9.57 -1.73
C VAL A 234 -3.19 -8.14 -1.21
N MET A 235 -2.14 -7.38 -1.44
CA MET A 235 -2.06 -5.95 -1.15
C MET A 235 -1.67 -5.17 -2.38
N LYS A 236 -2.19 -3.95 -2.49
CA LYS A 236 -1.91 -3.00 -3.56
C LYS A 236 -1.33 -1.72 -2.99
N GLY A 237 -0.35 -1.14 -3.67
CA GLY A 237 0.24 0.15 -3.32
C GLY A 237 1.73 0.09 -2.99
N PRO A 238 2.27 1.18 -2.38
CA PRO A 238 1.56 2.39 -1.97
C PRO A 238 1.21 3.33 -3.11
N PHE A 239 0.05 3.99 -3.02
CA PHE A 239 -0.38 5.05 -3.93
C PHE A 239 -0.56 6.35 -3.18
N ALA A 240 -0.28 7.47 -3.83
CA ALA A 240 -0.59 8.79 -3.31
C ALA A 240 -2.11 9.01 -3.37
N VAL A 241 -2.73 9.28 -2.22
CA VAL A 241 -4.16 9.54 -2.10
C VAL A 241 -4.38 10.80 -1.29
N ASP A 242 -5.20 11.71 -1.80
CA ASP A 242 -5.57 12.91 -1.09
C ASP A 242 -6.64 12.58 -0.06
N LYS A 243 -6.30 12.82 1.20
CA LYS A 243 -7.19 12.62 2.34
C LYS A 243 -7.67 13.98 2.83
N GLU A 244 -8.99 14.10 2.93
CA GLU A 244 -9.64 15.28 3.47
C GLU A 244 -9.64 15.21 5.00
N TYR A 245 -9.10 16.26 5.64
CA TYR A 245 -9.16 16.45 7.07
C TYR A 245 -10.14 17.56 7.36
N PRO A 246 -11.19 17.29 8.17
CA PRO A 246 -12.12 18.34 8.57
C PRO A 246 -11.39 19.42 9.36
N ASN A 247 -11.47 20.64 8.92
CA ASN A 247 -10.94 21.79 9.59
C ASN A 247 -11.99 22.91 9.59
N TRP A 248 -12.05 23.65 10.67
CA TRP A 248 -12.93 24.80 10.83
C TRP A 248 -12.05 26.01 11.03
N ASP A 249 -12.33 27.06 10.32
CA ASP A 249 -11.62 28.33 10.49
C ASP A 249 -11.97 28.90 11.86
N ASP A 250 -10.95 29.16 12.69
CA ASP A 250 -11.13 29.65 14.07
C ASP A 250 -11.72 31.07 14.11
N GLU A 251 -11.54 31.89 13.03
CA GLU A 251 -12.03 33.28 12.98
C GLU A 251 -13.44 33.37 12.40
N THR A 252 -13.75 32.63 11.36
CA THR A 252 -15.04 32.70 10.64
C THR A 252 -16.03 31.62 11.05
N GLY A 253 -15.54 30.52 11.63
CA GLY A 253 -16.35 29.33 11.94
C GLY A 253 -16.80 28.58 10.68
N GLU A 254 -16.25 28.88 9.51
CA GLU A 254 -16.57 28.19 8.27
C GLU A 254 -15.82 26.87 8.13
N TYR A 255 -16.45 25.90 7.47
CA TYR A 255 -15.82 24.61 7.15
C TYR A 255 -14.80 24.80 6.03
N SER A 256 -13.51 24.65 6.36
CA SER A 256 -12.39 24.76 5.43
C SER A 256 -11.54 23.50 5.47
N PRO A 257 -11.91 22.44 4.72
CA PRO A 257 -11.19 21.16 4.77
C PRO A 257 -9.77 21.31 4.27
N VAL A 258 -8.83 20.67 4.97
CA VAL A 258 -7.43 20.59 4.57
C VAL A 258 -7.22 19.24 3.86
N PHE A 259 -6.70 19.30 2.63
CA PHE A 259 -6.32 18.10 1.89
C PHE A 259 -4.83 17.82 2.10
N LYS A 260 -4.53 16.57 2.41
CA LYS A 260 -3.16 16.09 2.58
C LYS A 260 -2.97 14.82 1.77
N THR A 261 -1.96 14.82 0.91
CA THR A 261 -1.57 13.65 0.14
C THR A 261 -0.78 12.68 1.02
N ILE A 262 -1.27 11.46 1.17
CA ILE A 262 -0.65 10.40 1.97
C ILE A 262 -0.43 9.15 1.13
N PRO A 263 0.64 8.38 1.38
CA PRO A 263 0.79 7.06 0.78
C PRO A 263 -0.20 6.09 1.41
N GLN A 264 -1.03 5.47 0.60
CA GLN A 264 -2.02 4.49 1.04
C GLN A 264 -1.74 3.12 0.45
N VAL A 265 -1.79 2.09 1.28
CA VAL A 265 -1.87 0.70 0.86
C VAL A 265 -3.30 0.20 1.01
N SER A 266 -3.75 -0.68 0.13
CA SER A 266 -5.08 -1.27 0.18
C SER A 266 -5.03 -2.79 0.07
N HIS A 267 -5.95 -3.44 0.77
CA HIS A 267 -6.21 -4.86 0.60
C HIS A 267 -7.00 -5.07 -0.69
N VAL A 268 -6.61 -6.07 -1.46
CA VAL A 268 -7.33 -6.55 -2.65
C VAL A 268 -7.79 -7.96 -2.35
N SER A 269 -9.08 -8.22 -2.52
CA SER A 269 -9.60 -9.57 -2.33
C SER A 269 -9.10 -10.50 -3.43
N VAL A 270 -8.72 -11.72 -3.06
CA VAL A 270 -8.29 -12.76 -4.02
C VAL A 270 -9.36 -13.03 -5.08
N TRP A 271 -10.64 -12.82 -4.74
CA TRP A 271 -11.78 -12.98 -5.65
C TRP A 271 -11.81 -11.96 -6.80
N ASN A 272 -11.16 -10.82 -6.62
CA ASN A 272 -11.09 -9.74 -7.61
C ASN A 272 -9.70 -9.59 -8.24
N PHE A 273 -8.81 -10.52 -7.96
CA PHE A 273 -7.41 -10.47 -8.38
C PHE A 273 -7.11 -11.54 -9.43
N TYR A 274 -6.67 -11.12 -10.60
CA TYR A 274 -6.42 -11.95 -11.78
C TYR A 274 -4.97 -11.79 -12.22
N PRO A 275 -4.05 -12.63 -11.69
CA PRO A 275 -2.64 -12.60 -12.07
C PRO A 275 -2.40 -13.28 -13.40
N ASP A 276 -1.20 -13.10 -13.93
CA ASP A 276 -0.72 -13.81 -15.10
C ASP A 276 -0.68 -15.35 -14.85
N PRO A 277 -1.37 -16.16 -15.66
CA PRO A 277 -1.39 -17.63 -15.51
C PRO A 277 -0.03 -18.31 -15.65
N ASP A 278 0.90 -17.71 -16.35
CA ASP A 278 2.23 -18.27 -16.58
C ASP A 278 3.21 -18.00 -15.44
N ALA A 279 2.81 -17.16 -14.46
CA ALA A 279 3.63 -16.79 -13.32
C ALA A 279 3.30 -17.60 -12.07
N ASN A 280 4.32 -17.99 -11.30
CA ASN A 280 4.14 -18.62 -10.00
C ASN A 280 4.23 -17.62 -8.83
N ASN A 281 4.67 -16.41 -9.09
CA ASN A 281 4.80 -15.33 -8.10
C ASN A 281 4.69 -13.95 -8.77
N MET A 282 4.62 -12.89 -7.95
CA MET A 282 4.48 -11.53 -8.47
C MET A 282 5.70 -11.02 -9.24
N ASP A 283 6.88 -11.54 -8.96
CA ASP A 283 8.11 -11.10 -9.62
C ASP A 283 8.21 -11.63 -11.05
N GLU A 284 7.57 -12.77 -11.33
CA GLU A 284 7.50 -13.39 -12.65
C GLU A 284 6.31 -12.87 -13.48
N ALA A 285 5.30 -12.29 -12.83
CA ALA A 285 4.07 -11.87 -13.47
C ALA A 285 4.31 -10.71 -14.47
N GLN A 286 3.94 -10.90 -15.71
CA GLN A 286 3.99 -9.86 -16.75
C GLN A 286 2.82 -8.88 -16.60
N TYR A 287 1.70 -9.33 -16.05
CA TYR A 287 0.53 -8.49 -15.84
C TYR A 287 -0.31 -8.97 -14.65
N VAL A 288 -1.13 -8.06 -14.18
CA VAL A 288 -2.19 -8.30 -13.19
C VAL A 288 -3.41 -7.51 -13.57
N ILE A 289 -4.57 -8.11 -13.42
CA ILE A 289 -5.85 -7.42 -13.58
C ILE A 289 -6.62 -7.45 -12.27
N GLU A 290 -7.11 -6.28 -11.86
CA GLU A 290 -8.03 -6.15 -10.73
C GLU A 290 -9.43 -5.81 -11.24
N ARG A 291 -10.42 -6.59 -10.81
CA ARG A 291 -11.83 -6.39 -11.14
C ARG A 291 -12.50 -5.53 -10.08
N HIS A 292 -13.02 -4.40 -10.48
CA HIS A 292 -13.73 -3.48 -9.60
C HIS A 292 -15.22 -3.51 -9.86
N LYS A 293 -16.00 -3.56 -8.78
CA LYS A 293 -17.46 -3.42 -8.79
C LYS A 293 -17.85 -2.03 -8.33
N LEU A 294 -18.06 -1.13 -9.28
CA LEU A 294 -18.30 0.28 -8.99
C LEU A 294 -19.80 0.65 -9.11
N SER A 295 -20.24 1.53 -8.21
CA SER A 295 -21.54 2.18 -8.35
C SER A 295 -21.47 3.36 -9.34
N ARG A 296 -22.61 3.83 -9.82
CA ARG A 296 -22.70 5.01 -10.69
C ARG A 296 -22.05 6.26 -10.06
N SER A 297 -22.14 6.44 -8.74
CA SER A 297 -21.49 7.55 -8.04
C SER A 297 -19.97 7.42 -8.02
N GLN A 298 -19.46 6.20 -7.84
CA GLN A 298 -18.02 5.92 -7.88
C GLN A 298 -17.47 6.09 -9.30
N MET A 299 -18.21 5.66 -10.34
CA MET A 299 -17.84 5.94 -11.73
C MET A 299 -17.71 7.44 -12.01
N ARG A 300 -18.68 8.25 -11.55
CA ARG A 300 -18.59 9.71 -11.66
C ARG A 300 -17.42 10.30 -10.87
N ALA A 301 -17.05 9.71 -9.75
CA ALA A 301 -15.90 10.16 -8.97
C ALA A 301 -14.56 9.93 -9.68
N LEU A 302 -14.47 8.93 -10.58
CA LEU A 302 -13.28 8.70 -11.40
C LEU A 302 -12.94 9.89 -12.30
N LYS A 303 -13.94 10.68 -12.73
CA LYS A 303 -13.73 11.88 -13.55
C LYS A 303 -12.86 12.95 -12.88
N LYS A 304 -12.82 12.96 -11.53
CA LYS A 304 -12.01 13.91 -10.76
C LYS A 304 -10.56 13.47 -10.63
N ARG A 305 -10.25 12.25 -11.06
CA ARG A 305 -8.89 11.71 -10.99
C ARG A 305 -8.12 12.06 -12.26
N PRO A 306 -6.81 12.31 -12.15
CA PRO A 306 -5.98 12.66 -13.31
C PRO A 306 -5.96 11.52 -14.35
N TYR A 307 -5.87 11.90 -15.60
CA TYR A 307 -5.77 10.99 -16.75
C TYR A 307 -6.98 10.12 -17.04
N PHE A 308 -8.11 10.31 -16.36
CA PHE A 308 -9.36 9.67 -16.72
C PHE A 308 -10.14 10.49 -17.77
N ARG A 309 -10.61 9.83 -18.80
CA ARG A 309 -11.36 10.44 -19.91
C ARG A 309 -12.82 10.67 -19.49
N SER A 310 -13.18 11.92 -19.16
CA SER A 310 -14.50 12.25 -18.57
C SER A 310 -15.66 11.95 -19.52
N THR A 311 -15.50 12.22 -20.82
CA THR A 311 -16.51 11.94 -21.86
C THR A 311 -16.77 10.46 -22.01
N VAL A 312 -15.70 9.66 -22.07
CA VAL A 312 -15.77 8.20 -22.18
C VAL A 312 -16.42 7.56 -20.94
N ILE A 313 -16.19 8.12 -19.75
CA ILE A 313 -16.88 7.67 -18.53
C ILE A 313 -18.38 7.92 -18.63
N ASP A 314 -18.80 9.08 -19.16
CA ASP A 314 -20.22 9.38 -19.36
C ASP A 314 -20.86 8.42 -20.37
N GLU A 315 -20.18 8.13 -21.47
CA GLU A 315 -20.62 7.13 -22.43
C GLU A 315 -20.76 5.74 -21.81
N ALA A 316 -19.74 5.29 -21.03
CA ALA A 316 -19.80 4.02 -20.33
C ALA A 316 -20.98 3.94 -19.35
N ILE A 317 -21.30 5.06 -18.66
CA ILE A 317 -22.47 5.15 -17.77
C ILE A 317 -23.78 5.13 -18.56
N GLN A 318 -23.82 5.75 -19.76
CA GLN A 318 -25.00 5.76 -20.62
C GLN A 318 -25.32 4.41 -21.24
N LEU A 319 -24.28 3.58 -21.53
CA LEU A 319 -24.47 2.21 -22.00
C LEU A 319 -25.17 1.32 -20.97
N GLY A 320 -25.17 1.74 -19.70
CA GLY A 320 -25.83 1.02 -18.63
C GLY A 320 -24.89 0.08 -17.85
N GLU A 321 -25.48 -0.65 -16.91
CA GLU A 321 -24.76 -1.63 -16.09
C GLU A 321 -24.26 -2.80 -16.94
N ASN A 322 -23.04 -3.27 -16.64
CA ASN A 322 -22.41 -4.41 -17.29
C ASN A 322 -21.90 -5.44 -16.30
N TYR A 323 -22.20 -5.27 -15.02
CA TYR A 323 -21.72 -6.19 -13.99
C TYR A 323 -22.49 -7.50 -14.04
N ASN A 324 -21.79 -8.56 -14.38
CA ASN A 324 -22.28 -9.91 -14.28
C ASN A 324 -21.88 -10.50 -12.93
N LYS A 325 -22.87 -11.05 -12.21
CA LYS A 325 -22.63 -11.69 -10.92
C LYS A 325 -21.98 -13.05 -11.15
N GLU A 326 -20.90 -13.28 -10.45
CA GLU A 326 -20.21 -14.56 -10.47
C GLU A 326 -20.94 -15.59 -9.61
N TYR A 327 -20.77 -16.88 -9.96
CA TYR A 327 -21.42 -17.99 -9.26
C TYR A 327 -21.05 -18.08 -7.79
N TRP A 328 -19.82 -17.69 -7.42
CA TRP A 328 -19.32 -17.69 -6.07
C TRP A 328 -19.83 -16.54 -5.19
N GLU A 329 -20.32 -15.47 -5.79
CA GLU A 329 -20.82 -14.30 -5.04
C GLU A 329 -22.07 -14.63 -4.23
N ASP A 330 -22.89 -15.58 -4.69
CA ASP A 330 -24.07 -16.02 -3.95
C ASP A 330 -23.71 -16.70 -2.64
N ASP A 331 -22.65 -17.50 -2.64
CA ASP A 331 -22.18 -18.19 -1.45
C ASP A 331 -21.46 -17.25 -0.46
N LEU A 332 -20.76 -16.25 -0.96
CA LEU A 332 -20.08 -15.25 -0.12
C LEU A 332 -21.04 -14.26 0.52
N SER A 333 -22.18 -13.99 -0.10
CA SER A 333 -23.17 -13.05 0.36
C SER A 333 -24.36 -13.76 1.00
N ASP A 334 -24.60 -13.52 2.30
CA ASP A 334 -25.81 -14.00 2.98
C ASP A 334 -27.08 -13.28 2.49
N TYR A 335 -26.90 -12.18 1.77
CA TYR A 335 -27.98 -11.35 1.27
C TYR A 335 -27.72 -10.99 -0.20
N ALA A 336 -28.45 -11.65 -1.08
CA ALA A 336 -28.54 -11.24 -2.47
C ALA A 336 -29.78 -10.37 -2.61
N PRO A 337 -29.68 -9.05 -2.84
CA PRO A 337 -30.84 -8.24 -3.13
C PRO A 337 -31.48 -8.73 -4.44
N GLU A 338 -32.76 -9.08 -4.41
CA GLU A 338 -33.52 -9.51 -5.58
C GLU A 338 -33.58 -8.43 -6.68
N HIS A 339 -33.34 -7.17 -6.30
CA HIS A 339 -33.35 -6.03 -7.23
C HIS A 339 -31.93 -5.51 -7.33
N GLY A 340 -31.34 -5.65 -8.51
CA GLY A 340 -29.97 -5.23 -8.81
C GLY A 340 -29.78 -3.74 -8.56
N VAL A 341 -28.85 -3.42 -7.71
CA VAL A 341 -28.29 -2.06 -7.67
C VAL A 341 -27.37 -1.97 -8.89
N GLU A 342 -27.59 -0.95 -9.73
CA GLU A 342 -26.74 -0.70 -10.89
C GLU A 342 -25.26 -0.76 -10.50
N ARG A 343 -24.53 -1.66 -11.12
CA ARG A 343 -23.10 -1.87 -10.93
C ARG A 343 -22.38 -1.92 -12.26
N PHE A 344 -21.19 -1.35 -12.24
CA PHE A 344 -20.29 -1.32 -13.37
C PHE A 344 -19.08 -2.19 -13.06
N GLU A 345 -18.80 -3.09 -13.97
CA GLU A 345 -17.56 -3.87 -13.96
C GLU A 345 -16.46 -3.05 -14.63
N VAL A 346 -15.43 -2.78 -13.87
CA VAL A 346 -14.26 -2.04 -14.35
C VAL A 346 -13.04 -2.91 -14.15
N LEU A 347 -12.29 -3.14 -15.21
CA LEU A 347 -11.05 -3.87 -15.17
C LEU A 347 -9.88 -2.89 -15.13
N GLU A 348 -9.03 -3.04 -14.14
CA GLU A 348 -7.80 -2.29 -13.98
C GLU A 348 -6.62 -3.21 -14.30
N TYR A 349 -5.98 -2.97 -15.42
CA TYR A 349 -4.81 -3.70 -15.90
C TYR A 349 -3.52 -3.00 -15.49
N TRP A 350 -2.58 -3.76 -15.00
CA TRP A 350 -1.19 -3.38 -14.79
C TRP A 350 -0.30 -4.40 -15.44
N GLY A 351 0.54 -3.99 -16.38
CA GLY A 351 1.44 -4.90 -17.06
C GLY A 351 2.08 -4.29 -18.28
N THR A 352 2.75 -5.13 -19.05
CA THR A 352 3.40 -4.76 -20.31
C THR A 352 2.37 -4.57 -21.43
N VAL A 353 2.58 -3.53 -22.21
CA VAL A 353 1.78 -3.18 -23.40
C VAL A 353 2.77 -2.72 -24.47
N ASP A 354 2.49 -3.08 -25.73
CA ASP A 354 3.27 -2.65 -26.88
C ASP A 354 3.29 -1.12 -27.00
N VAL A 355 4.45 -0.56 -27.30
CA VAL A 355 4.63 0.90 -27.43
C VAL A 355 3.76 1.49 -28.53
N ASP A 356 3.58 0.77 -29.64
CA ASP A 356 2.71 1.21 -30.72
C ASP A 356 1.26 1.39 -30.25
N MET A 357 0.74 0.47 -29.43
CA MET A 357 -0.61 0.58 -28.84
C MET A 357 -0.73 1.78 -27.89
N LEU A 358 0.36 2.10 -27.16
CA LEU A 358 0.40 3.26 -26.26
C LEU A 358 0.38 4.57 -27.05
N MET A 359 1.19 4.65 -28.12
CA MET A 359 1.25 5.82 -28.99
C MET A 359 -0.05 6.08 -29.72
N ASP A 360 -0.71 5.03 -30.23
CA ASP A 360 -2.01 5.11 -30.88
C ASP A 360 -3.10 5.71 -29.98
N GLN A 361 -2.96 5.53 -28.66
CA GLN A 361 -3.88 6.08 -27.67
C GLN A 361 -3.49 7.47 -27.17
N GLY A 362 -2.44 8.07 -27.74
CA GLY A 362 -1.97 9.40 -27.37
C GLY A 362 -1.25 9.46 -26.01
N VAL A 363 -0.70 8.33 -25.55
CA VAL A 363 0.15 8.34 -24.34
C VAL A 363 1.49 8.97 -24.67
N ASP A 364 1.88 10.00 -23.91
CA ASP A 364 3.16 10.66 -24.07
C ASP A 364 4.30 9.74 -23.57
N ILE A 365 5.13 9.29 -24.51
CA ILE A 365 6.24 8.39 -24.23
C ILE A 365 7.54 9.19 -24.37
N PRO A 366 8.39 9.24 -23.30
CA PRO A 366 9.70 9.88 -23.39
C PRO A 366 10.52 9.34 -24.55
N THR A 367 11.21 10.22 -25.26
CA THR A 367 12.02 9.84 -26.45
C THR A 367 13.06 8.75 -26.16
N GLU A 368 13.55 8.67 -24.93
CA GLU A 368 14.49 7.65 -24.48
C GLU A 368 13.88 6.24 -24.39
N MET A 369 12.55 6.15 -24.34
CA MET A 369 11.79 4.89 -24.19
C MET A 369 11.07 4.47 -25.49
N GLN A 370 11.12 5.27 -26.56
CA GLN A 370 10.44 4.99 -27.82
C GLN A 370 11.09 3.83 -28.61
N ASP A 371 12.34 3.52 -28.33
CA ASP A 371 13.08 2.41 -28.96
C ASP A 371 12.83 1.05 -28.26
N ILE A 372 12.01 1.03 -27.21
CA ILE A 372 11.67 -0.17 -26.47
C ILE A 372 10.35 -0.73 -27.02
N ASP A 373 10.29 -2.03 -27.27
CA ASP A 373 9.12 -2.67 -27.89
C ASP A 373 7.90 -2.68 -26.96
N GLU A 374 8.12 -2.87 -25.65
CA GLU A 374 7.05 -3.00 -24.63
C GLU A 374 7.33 -2.13 -23.40
N LEU A 375 6.32 -1.46 -22.90
CA LEU A 375 6.38 -0.66 -21.67
C LEU A 375 5.31 -1.07 -20.68
N GLN A 376 5.62 -0.93 -19.39
CA GLN A 376 4.60 -1.15 -18.35
C GLN A 376 3.62 0.02 -18.29
N ALA A 377 2.34 -0.31 -18.32
CA ALA A 377 1.25 0.64 -18.30
C ALA A 377 0.15 0.27 -17.30
N ASN A 378 -0.64 1.26 -16.94
CA ASN A 378 -1.90 1.08 -16.23
C ASN A 378 -3.06 1.44 -17.15
N VAL A 379 -3.97 0.52 -17.34
CA VAL A 379 -5.13 0.68 -18.23
C VAL A 379 -6.41 0.35 -17.50
N TRP A 380 -7.43 1.19 -17.68
CA TRP A 380 -8.75 1.01 -17.10
C TRP A 380 -9.80 0.91 -18.21
N ILE A 381 -10.58 -0.16 -18.19
CA ILE A 381 -11.65 -0.40 -19.18
C ILE A 381 -12.99 -0.68 -18.51
N CYS A 382 -14.07 -0.25 -19.14
CA CYS A 382 -15.45 -0.51 -18.71
C CYS A 382 -16.37 -0.48 -19.93
N ASN A 383 -17.29 -1.41 -20.03
CA ASN A 383 -18.26 -1.46 -21.15
C ASN A 383 -17.62 -1.42 -22.55
N GLY A 384 -16.44 -2.03 -22.72
CA GLY A 384 -15.74 -1.96 -23.99
C GLY A 384 -15.21 -0.56 -24.33
N LYS A 385 -15.08 0.32 -23.33
CA LYS A 385 -14.53 1.67 -23.46
C LYS A 385 -13.27 1.82 -22.62
N LEU A 386 -12.29 2.57 -23.17
CA LEU A 386 -11.01 2.85 -22.51
C LEU A 386 -11.12 4.10 -21.64
N LEU A 387 -11.23 3.89 -20.32
CA LEU A 387 -11.40 4.99 -19.36
C LEU A 387 -10.11 5.75 -19.07
N ARG A 388 -8.99 5.03 -19.00
CA ARG A 388 -7.66 5.56 -18.68
C ARG A 388 -6.58 4.69 -19.28
N MET A 389 -5.50 5.31 -19.74
CA MET A 389 -4.27 4.64 -20.14
C MET A 389 -3.08 5.54 -19.87
N VAL A 390 -2.14 5.06 -19.06
CA VAL A 390 -0.95 5.82 -18.65
C VAL A 390 0.23 4.89 -18.44
N LEU A 391 1.44 5.41 -18.59
CA LEU A 391 2.65 4.67 -18.23
C LEU A 391 2.70 4.40 -16.73
N ASN A 392 3.43 3.36 -16.37
CA ASN A 392 3.67 3.03 -14.97
C ASN A 392 4.48 4.15 -14.29
N PRO A 393 3.95 4.80 -13.23
CA PRO A 393 4.62 5.93 -12.59
C PRO A 393 5.79 5.51 -11.69
N PHE A 394 5.94 4.22 -11.39
CA PHE A 394 6.99 3.75 -10.49
C PHE A 394 8.35 3.67 -11.19
N LYS A 395 9.42 4.05 -10.47
CA LYS A 395 10.80 3.94 -10.94
C LYS A 395 11.63 3.16 -9.91
N PRO A 396 12.13 1.95 -10.22
CA PRO A 396 11.90 1.20 -11.47
C PRO A 396 10.44 0.80 -11.67
N ALA A 397 10.02 0.64 -12.94
CA ALA A 397 8.68 0.22 -13.27
C ALA A 397 8.41 -1.18 -12.67
N ARG A 398 7.32 -1.32 -11.94
CA ARG A 398 6.89 -2.58 -11.32
C ARG A 398 5.38 -2.60 -11.12
N ILE A 399 4.83 -3.78 -11.11
CA ILE A 399 3.42 -3.98 -10.79
C ILE A 399 3.20 -3.70 -9.30
N PRO A 400 2.31 -2.76 -8.92
CA PRO A 400 2.15 -2.30 -7.53
C PRO A 400 1.28 -3.23 -6.69
N TYR A 401 1.45 -4.52 -6.83
CA TYR A 401 0.76 -5.54 -6.04
C TYR A 401 1.79 -6.44 -5.34
N MET A 402 1.40 -6.94 -4.20
CA MET A 402 2.14 -7.94 -3.44
C MET A 402 1.17 -9.05 -3.05
N ALA A 403 1.45 -10.27 -3.49
CA ALA A 403 0.74 -11.47 -3.08
C ALA A 403 1.60 -12.25 -2.10
N VAL A 404 1.04 -12.56 -0.93
CA VAL A 404 1.74 -13.28 0.14
C VAL A 404 1.01 -14.59 0.39
N PRO A 405 1.62 -15.76 0.08
CA PRO A 405 1.03 -17.05 0.36
C PRO A 405 1.11 -17.38 1.86
N TYR A 406 0.11 -18.09 2.39
CA TYR A 406 0.15 -18.68 3.73
C TYR A 406 1.10 -19.88 3.77
N GLU A 407 0.86 -20.80 2.88
CA GLU A 407 1.75 -21.92 2.58
C GLU A 407 2.13 -21.84 1.10
N LEU A 408 3.43 -21.76 0.83
CA LEU A 408 3.94 -21.61 -0.53
C LEU A 408 3.74 -22.90 -1.34
N ASN A 409 3.05 -22.77 -2.46
CA ASN A 409 3.07 -23.80 -3.51
C ASN A 409 3.98 -23.31 -4.65
N PRO A 410 5.15 -23.94 -4.87
CA PRO A 410 6.09 -23.45 -5.89
C PRO A 410 5.62 -23.66 -7.34
N TYR A 411 4.51 -24.36 -7.55
CA TYR A 411 3.96 -24.69 -8.86
C TYR A 411 2.64 -23.97 -9.17
N SER A 412 2.21 -23.09 -8.29
CA SER A 412 0.96 -22.33 -8.46
C SER A 412 1.15 -20.93 -7.91
N PHE A 413 0.51 -19.96 -8.53
CA PHE A 413 0.51 -18.58 -8.05
C PHE A 413 -0.13 -18.46 -6.66
N PHE A 414 -1.23 -19.18 -6.45
CA PHE A 414 -1.95 -19.12 -5.20
C PHE A 414 -1.46 -20.18 -4.20
N GLY A 415 -1.21 -19.73 -2.98
CA GLY A 415 -0.82 -20.60 -1.88
C GLY A 415 -1.97 -21.48 -1.35
N VAL A 416 -1.64 -22.31 -0.37
CA VAL A 416 -2.57 -23.21 0.30
C VAL A 416 -2.97 -22.62 1.65
N GLY A 417 -4.28 -22.57 1.93
CA GLY A 417 -4.83 -22.04 3.17
C GLY A 417 -5.05 -23.13 4.24
N ILE A 418 -5.30 -22.67 5.47
CA ILE A 418 -5.60 -23.59 6.58
C ILE A 418 -6.87 -24.39 6.32
N ALA A 419 -7.87 -23.77 5.71
CA ALA A 419 -9.14 -24.41 5.44
C ALA A 419 -8.98 -25.58 4.47
N GLU A 420 -8.11 -25.44 3.48
CA GLU A 420 -7.79 -26.50 2.52
C GLU A 420 -7.01 -27.66 3.18
N ASN A 421 -5.99 -27.31 3.98
CA ASN A 421 -5.21 -28.32 4.72
C ASN A 421 -6.05 -29.13 5.72
N MET A 422 -7.26 -28.68 6.04
CA MET A 422 -8.17 -29.34 6.96
C MET A 422 -9.37 -30.00 6.27
N ASP A 423 -9.47 -29.93 4.96
CA ASP A 423 -10.62 -30.43 4.21
C ASP A 423 -10.85 -31.94 4.46
N ASP A 424 -9.78 -32.74 4.51
CA ASP A 424 -9.83 -34.14 4.79
C ASP A 424 -10.23 -34.54 6.23
N THR A 425 -10.28 -33.53 7.13
CA THR A 425 -10.56 -33.79 8.57
C THR A 425 -11.97 -33.42 8.99
N GLN A 426 -12.76 -32.85 8.10
CA GLN A 426 -14.16 -32.47 8.28
C GLN A 426 -15.13 -33.42 7.61
#